data_48404bcfcc7a9db6a8fd5b6ba4bf7670
#
_entry.id   48404bcfcc7a9db6a8fd5b6ba4bf7670
#
_cell.length_a   1.000
_cell.length_b   1.000
_cell.length_c   1.000
_cell.angle_alpha   90.00
_cell.angle_beta   90.00
_cell.angle_gamma   90.00
#
_symmetry.space_group_name_H-M   'P 1'
#
loop_
_entity.id
_entity.type
_entity.pdbx_description
1 polymer ?
#
loop_
_entity_poly.entity_id
_entity_poly.type
_entity_poly.pdbx_seq_one_letter_code
_entity_poly.pdbx_strand_id
1 'polypeptide(L)'
;MTSTAPSATTIQTGQTKNLLLALLGFTITFWAWNIIAPLGARYSAELGLSATQASLLVAMPVLVCSLGRVPVVALTDRFGGRLMFTVLTLASAVPVLLVAFAGSLKSYALILVFGFFLGVAGTTFAVGIPFVNAWFEPVRRGFATGVFGAGMGGTALSAFFTPRLVRSIGYVPTHLLIAGALVVVGALLWLLMRDSPAWKPNLAPVVPKLAAAAKLPLTWQMSLLYAVTFGGFVAFSTYLPTYLKNVYSFDLTGAGTRTAGFAIAAVIARPIGGIVADKIGPRIVVAISLAGAAVMSLIIALRLSPEIPAGTSFVLMALFLGLGTGGVFAWVAELAPAERVGSITGIVGAAGGLGGFFPPLVMGATYNETVHSYTIGLVLLTVTAGAALLFTLFGIRRKAPATT
;
A
#
# COMPACT_ATOMS: atom_id res chain seq x y z
N MET A 1 -8.35 10.68 49.67
CA MET A 1 -8.06 9.78 48.53
C MET A 1 -9.36 9.62 47.77
N THR A 2 -9.61 10.49 46.81
CA THR A 2 -10.78 10.41 45.92
C THR A 2 -10.38 9.59 44.72
N SER A 3 -10.83 8.33 44.66
CA SER A 3 -10.74 7.44 43.52
C SER A 3 -11.54 8.06 42.35
N THR A 4 -10.86 8.67 41.39
CA THR A 4 -11.47 9.01 40.10
C THR A 4 -11.64 7.72 39.31
N ALA A 5 -12.89 7.22 39.26
CA ALA A 5 -13.26 6.16 38.35
C ALA A 5 -12.86 6.55 36.92
N PRO A 6 -12.35 5.59 36.09
CA PRO A 6 -12.03 5.88 34.69
C PRO A 6 -13.30 6.38 33.99
N SER A 7 -13.21 7.55 33.35
CA SER A 7 -14.31 8.14 32.60
C SER A 7 -14.82 7.15 31.58
N ALA A 8 -16.12 6.84 31.60
CA ALA A 8 -16.76 6.02 30.57
C ALA A 8 -16.42 6.60 29.20
N THR A 9 -15.81 5.78 28.35
CA THR A 9 -15.46 6.12 26.97
C THR A 9 -16.71 6.54 26.23
N THR A 10 -16.87 7.84 26.00
CA THR A 10 -17.99 8.39 25.23
C THR A 10 -17.83 7.94 23.77
N ILE A 11 -18.56 6.90 23.38
CA ILE A 11 -18.63 6.47 21.97
C ILE A 11 -19.33 7.59 21.20
N GLN A 12 -18.59 8.31 20.36
CA GLN A 12 -19.18 9.34 19.51
C GLN A 12 -20.17 8.69 18.53
N THR A 13 -21.42 9.15 18.53
CA THR A 13 -22.45 8.64 17.62
C THR A 13 -21.99 8.77 16.18
N GLY A 14 -21.88 7.65 15.45
CA GLY A 14 -21.42 7.59 14.05
C GLY A 14 -19.98 7.13 13.83
N GLN A 15 -19.17 6.88 14.87
CA GLN A 15 -17.80 6.39 14.76
C GLN A 15 -17.69 5.14 13.86
N THR A 16 -18.43 4.09 14.19
CA THR A 16 -18.39 2.81 13.49
C THR A 16 -18.87 2.96 12.04
N LYS A 17 -19.95 3.72 11.82
CA LYS A 17 -20.47 3.99 10.47
C LYS A 17 -19.41 4.67 9.60
N ASN A 18 -18.78 5.73 10.07
CA ASN A 18 -17.80 6.48 9.31
C ASN A 18 -16.49 5.68 9.10
N LEU A 19 -16.09 4.83 10.07
CA LEU A 19 -14.99 3.89 9.91
C LEU A 19 -15.27 2.87 8.80
N LEU A 20 -16.47 2.28 8.77
CA LEU A 20 -16.87 1.31 7.74
C LEU A 20 -16.99 1.96 6.35
N LEU A 21 -17.50 3.18 6.28
CA LEU A 21 -17.54 3.93 5.02
C LEU A 21 -16.13 4.27 4.52
N ALA A 22 -15.22 4.68 5.40
CA ALA A 22 -13.83 4.91 5.05
C ALA A 22 -13.13 3.61 4.57
N LEU A 23 -13.38 2.49 5.25
CA LEU A 23 -12.91 1.17 4.85
C LEU A 23 -13.43 0.80 3.45
N LEU A 24 -14.72 0.97 3.19
CA LEU A 24 -15.35 0.69 1.89
C LEU A 24 -14.73 1.55 0.77
N GLY A 25 -14.65 2.87 1.00
CA GLY A 25 -14.04 3.80 0.06
C GLY A 25 -12.59 3.44 -0.26
N PHE A 26 -11.81 3.10 0.77
CA PHE A 26 -10.43 2.68 0.61
C PHE A 26 -10.31 1.34 -0.13
N THR A 27 -11.16 0.36 0.17
CA THR A 27 -11.15 -0.94 -0.49
C THR A 27 -11.43 -0.83 -1.98
N ILE A 28 -12.47 -0.12 -2.39
CA ILE A 28 -12.84 -0.01 -3.81
C ILE A 28 -11.82 0.81 -4.61
N THR A 29 -11.26 1.87 -4.02
CA THR A 29 -10.23 2.67 -4.70
C THR A 29 -8.92 1.90 -4.83
N PHE A 30 -8.57 1.03 -3.87
CA PHE A 30 -7.40 0.16 -3.99
C PHE A 30 -7.61 -0.99 -4.97
N TRP A 31 -8.83 -1.47 -5.14
CA TRP A 31 -9.14 -2.36 -6.27
C TRP A 31 -8.90 -1.64 -7.60
N ALA A 32 -9.46 -0.45 -7.78
CA ALA A 32 -9.27 0.34 -8.99
C ALA A 32 -7.80 0.67 -9.26
N TRP A 33 -7.07 1.13 -8.24
CA TRP A 33 -5.64 1.42 -8.33
C TRP A 33 -4.83 0.22 -8.86
N ASN A 34 -5.17 -0.99 -8.44
CA ASN A 34 -4.44 -2.21 -8.78
C ASN A 34 -5.00 -2.92 -10.04
N ILE A 35 -5.93 -2.33 -10.80
CA ILE A 35 -6.64 -3.02 -11.89
C ILE A 35 -5.72 -3.43 -13.04
N ILE A 36 -4.63 -2.71 -13.30
CA ILE A 36 -3.65 -2.99 -14.36
C ILE A 36 -2.78 -4.20 -14.00
N ALA A 37 -2.37 -4.33 -12.74
CA ALA A 37 -1.38 -5.31 -12.30
C ALA A 37 -1.76 -6.77 -12.61
N PRO A 38 -2.98 -7.27 -12.28
CA PRO A 38 -3.37 -8.64 -12.60
C PRO A 38 -3.57 -8.88 -14.10
N LEU A 39 -3.62 -7.83 -14.91
CA LEU A 39 -3.73 -7.91 -16.37
C LEU A 39 -2.38 -7.68 -17.08
N GLY A 40 -1.28 -7.46 -16.35
CA GLY A 40 0.04 -7.16 -16.90
C GLY A 40 0.51 -8.17 -17.94
N ALA A 41 0.36 -9.47 -17.65
CA ALA A 41 0.72 -10.54 -18.60
C ALA A 41 -0.16 -10.55 -19.86
N ARG A 42 -1.44 -10.17 -19.74
CA ARG A 42 -2.32 -9.99 -20.88
C ARG A 42 -1.84 -8.85 -21.79
N TYR A 43 -1.54 -7.69 -21.20
CA TYR A 43 -1.00 -6.55 -21.96
C TYR A 43 0.31 -6.91 -22.64
N SER A 44 1.19 -7.66 -21.96
CA SER A 44 2.45 -8.11 -22.57
C SER A 44 2.22 -8.96 -23.82
N ALA A 45 1.27 -9.90 -23.75
CA ALA A 45 0.94 -10.78 -24.88
C ALA A 45 0.22 -10.04 -26.03
N GLU A 46 -0.74 -9.17 -25.71
CA GLU A 46 -1.56 -8.46 -26.72
C GLU A 46 -0.81 -7.32 -27.42
N LEU A 47 0.16 -6.70 -26.73
CA LEU A 47 0.90 -5.52 -27.20
C LEU A 47 2.36 -5.83 -27.56
N GLY A 48 2.82 -7.07 -27.39
CA GLY A 48 4.20 -7.45 -27.67
C GLY A 48 5.22 -6.72 -26.76
N LEU A 49 4.90 -6.50 -25.48
CA LEU A 49 5.74 -5.72 -24.60
C LEU A 49 6.98 -6.49 -24.14
N SER A 50 8.13 -5.81 -24.12
CA SER A 50 9.30 -6.31 -23.41
C SER A 50 9.04 -6.39 -21.90
N ALA A 51 9.86 -7.18 -21.18
CA ALA A 51 9.76 -7.30 -19.73
C ALA A 51 9.86 -5.93 -19.01
N THR A 52 10.73 -5.04 -19.51
CA THR A 52 10.86 -3.67 -18.99
C THR A 52 9.61 -2.82 -19.24
N GLN A 53 9.02 -2.90 -20.42
CA GLN A 53 7.78 -2.18 -20.72
C GLN A 53 6.60 -2.69 -19.88
N ALA A 54 6.48 -4.00 -19.71
CA ALA A 54 5.45 -4.61 -18.86
C ALA A 54 5.61 -4.19 -17.40
N SER A 55 6.84 -4.18 -16.86
CA SER A 55 7.11 -3.76 -15.50
C SER A 55 6.83 -2.28 -15.27
N LEU A 56 7.18 -1.41 -16.23
CA LEU A 56 6.86 0.01 -16.17
C LEU A 56 5.35 0.23 -16.15
N LEU A 57 4.61 -0.52 -16.97
CA LEU A 57 3.16 -0.42 -17.07
C LEU A 57 2.48 -0.71 -15.71
N VAL A 58 2.85 -1.79 -15.03
CA VAL A 58 2.24 -2.16 -13.75
C VAL A 58 2.73 -1.28 -12.59
N ALA A 59 3.94 -0.71 -12.69
CA ALA A 59 4.49 0.19 -11.66
C ALA A 59 3.94 1.62 -11.77
N MET A 60 3.51 2.07 -12.95
CA MET A 60 3.15 3.47 -13.20
C MET A 60 2.10 4.04 -12.24
N PRO A 61 1.01 3.33 -11.86
CA PRO A 61 0.04 3.84 -10.89
C PRO A 61 0.65 4.14 -9.51
N VAL A 62 1.77 3.51 -9.16
CA VAL A 62 2.44 3.68 -7.86
C VAL A 62 3.03 5.08 -7.70
N LEU A 63 3.47 5.72 -8.79
CA LEU A 63 4.06 7.07 -8.74
C LEU A 63 3.07 8.09 -8.18
N VAL A 64 1.90 8.22 -8.81
CA VAL A 64 0.89 9.20 -8.36
C VAL A 64 0.31 8.79 -7.01
N CYS A 65 0.11 7.48 -6.77
CA CYS A 65 -0.29 6.98 -5.46
C CYS A 65 0.66 7.45 -4.35
N SER A 66 1.96 7.52 -4.63
CA SER A 66 2.97 7.89 -3.64
C SER A 66 3.12 9.41 -3.51
N LEU A 67 3.40 10.09 -4.61
CA LEU A 67 3.63 11.54 -4.63
C LEU A 67 2.37 12.33 -4.29
N GLY A 68 1.23 11.87 -4.76
CA GLY A 68 -0.07 12.49 -4.52
C GLY A 68 -0.53 12.44 -3.05
N ARG A 69 0.06 11.59 -2.21
CA ARG A 69 -0.29 11.55 -0.78
C ARG A 69 -0.02 12.86 -0.07
N VAL A 70 1.06 13.54 -0.42
CA VAL A 70 1.44 14.80 0.22
C VAL A 70 0.40 15.89 0.00
N PRO A 71 0.03 16.27 -1.24
CA PRO A 71 -1.02 17.25 -1.45
C PRO A 71 -2.40 16.78 -0.96
N VAL A 72 -2.71 15.48 -1.05
CA VAL A 72 -4.00 14.95 -0.59
C VAL A 72 -4.17 15.08 0.93
N VAL A 73 -3.13 14.83 1.74
CA VAL A 73 -3.18 15.09 3.19
C VAL A 73 -3.49 16.56 3.46
N ALA A 74 -2.80 17.47 2.78
CA ALA A 74 -2.99 18.90 2.92
C ALA A 74 -4.44 19.34 2.57
N LEU A 75 -4.97 18.81 1.48
CA LEU A 75 -6.35 19.05 1.06
C LEU A 75 -7.35 18.44 2.05
N THR A 76 -7.06 17.28 2.62
CA THR A 76 -7.89 16.64 3.64
C THR A 76 -7.97 17.46 4.92
N ASP A 77 -6.84 18.02 5.37
CA ASP A 77 -6.80 18.91 6.53
C ASP A 77 -7.64 20.18 6.30
N ARG A 78 -7.69 20.67 5.06
CA ARG A 78 -8.40 21.90 4.70
C ARG A 78 -9.89 21.67 4.43
N PHE A 79 -10.27 20.61 3.72
CA PHE A 79 -11.60 20.40 3.18
C PHE A 79 -12.40 19.30 3.88
N GLY A 80 -11.76 18.52 4.75
CA GLY A 80 -12.37 17.40 5.47
C GLY A 80 -12.29 16.08 4.72
N GLY A 81 -12.39 15.01 5.48
CA GLY A 81 -12.27 13.65 4.94
C GLY A 81 -13.47 13.24 4.10
N ARG A 82 -14.69 13.66 4.46
CA ARG A 82 -15.91 13.38 3.69
C ARG A 82 -15.76 13.85 2.25
N LEU A 83 -15.43 15.12 2.04
CA LEU A 83 -15.28 15.68 0.70
C LEU A 83 -14.13 15.00 -0.05
N MET A 84 -12.98 14.82 0.59
CA MET A 84 -11.81 14.25 -0.05
C MET A 84 -12.00 12.78 -0.44
N PHE A 85 -12.59 11.94 0.42
CA PHE A 85 -12.94 10.57 0.06
C PHE A 85 -13.90 10.53 -1.13
N THR A 86 -14.95 11.34 -1.09
CA THR A 86 -15.96 11.40 -2.17
C THR A 86 -15.31 11.80 -3.49
N VAL A 87 -14.57 12.92 -3.50
CA VAL A 87 -13.96 13.45 -4.73
C VAL A 87 -12.93 12.46 -5.30
N LEU A 88 -12.06 11.91 -4.48
CA LEU A 88 -11.04 10.96 -4.96
C LEU A 88 -11.66 9.65 -5.45
N THR A 89 -12.71 9.15 -4.79
CA THR A 89 -13.41 7.93 -5.22
C THR A 89 -14.09 8.15 -6.57
N LEU A 90 -14.83 9.26 -6.74
CA LEU A 90 -15.49 9.61 -8.00
C LEU A 90 -14.46 9.90 -9.10
N ALA A 91 -13.43 10.70 -8.81
CA ALA A 91 -12.37 11.02 -9.76
C ALA A 91 -11.61 9.77 -10.25
N SER A 92 -11.52 8.73 -9.42
CA SER A 92 -10.87 7.47 -9.79
C SER A 92 -11.61 6.69 -10.88
N ALA A 93 -12.91 6.93 -11.08
CA ALA A 93 -13.66 6.28 -12.14
C ALA A 93 -13.16 6.73 -13.53
N VAL A 94 -12.73 7.99 -13.66
CA VAL A 94 -12.25 8.53 -14.95
C VAL A 94 -11.03 7.78 -15.48
N PRO A 95 -9.91 7.65 -14.75
CA PRO A 95 -8.75 6.92 -15.25
C PRO A 95 -9.03 5.42 -15.44
N VAL A 96 -9.96 4.80 -14.70
CA VAL A 96 -10.38 3.41 -14.95
C VAL A 96 -11.03 3.30 -16.34
N LEU A 97 -11.91 4.22 -16.71
CA LEU A 97 -12.53 4.26 -18.05
C LEU A 97 -11.52 4.57 -19.16
N LEU A 98 -10.59 5.48 -18.89
CA LEU A 98 -9.52 5.83 -19.84
C LEU A 98 -8.57 4.65 -20.08
N VAL A 99 -8.26 3.86 -19.05
CA VAL A 99 -7.48 2.61 -19.20
C VAL A 99 -8.25 1.59 -20.03
N ALA A 100 -9.57 1.47 -19.83
CA ALA A 100 -10.42 0.60 -20.67
C ALA A 100 -10.37 1.02 -22.14
N PHE A 101 -10.52 2.31 -22.41
CA PHE A 101 -10.43 2.88 -23.75
C PHE A 101 -9.07 2.65 -24.39
N ALA A 102 -7.98 2.95 -23.65
CA ALA A 102 -6.62 2.74 -24.13
C ALA A 102 -6.30 1.27 -24.44
N GLY A 103 -6.82 0.34 -23.62
CA GLY A 103 -6.66 -1.10 -23.83
C GLY A 103 -7.46 -1.59 -25.06
N SER A 104 -8.65 -1.04 -25.34
CA SER A 104 -9.40 -1.38 -26.55
C SER A 104 -8.71 -0.85 -27.82
N LEU A 105 -7.99 0.25 -27.73
CA LEU A 105 -7.14 0.76 -28.82
C LEU A 105 -5.80 0.02 -28.94
N LYS A 106 -5.49 -0.89 -28.01
CA LYS A 106 -4.20 -1.59 -27.92
C LYS A 106 -3.00 -0.63 -27.90
N SER A 107 -3.14 0.53 -27.23
CA SER A 107 -2.11 1.56 -27.18
C SER A 107 -1.34 1.51 -25.86
N TYR A 108 -0.10 1.02 -25.89
CA TYR A 108 0.80 1.01 -24.73
C TYR A 108 0.96 2.41 -24.11
N ALA A 109 1.23 3.42 -24.95
CA ALA A 109 1.46 4.78 -24.49
C ALA A 109 0.24 5.36 -23.74
N LEU A 110 -0.97 5.13 -24.24
CA LEU A 110 -2.19 5.61 -23.59
C LEU A 110 -2.45 4.86 -22.27
N ILE A 111 -2.24 3.52 -22.23
CA ILE A 111 -2.40 2.76 -20.99
C ILE A 111 -1.39 3.26 -19.94
N LEU A 112 -0.16 3.57 -20.34
CA LEU A 112 0.87 4.10 -19.45
C LEU A 112 0.48 5.46 -18.87
N VAL A 113 0.03 6.40 -19.72
CA VAL A 113 -0.42 7.74 -19.30
C VAL A 113 -1.64 7.67 -18.40
N PHE A 114 -2.65 6.88 -18.78
CA PHE A 114 -3.85 6.76 -17.96
C PHE A 114 -3.64 5.92 -16.71
N GLY A 115 -2.71 4.97 -16.75
CA GLY A 115 -2.21 4.25 -15.58
C GLY A 115 -1.52 5.16 -14.57
N PHE A 116 -0.78 6.18 -15.04
CA PHE A 116 -0.22 7.21 -14.16
C PHE A 116 -1.35 7.94 -13.40
N PHE A 117 -2.38 8.42 -14.09
CA PHE A 117 -3.52 9.08 -13.45
C PHE A 117 -4.35 8.13 -12.57
N LEU A 118 -4.38 6.83 -12.88
CA LEU A 118 -5.04 5.82 -12.04
C LEU A 118 -4.47 5.78 -10.62
N GLY A 119 -3.20 6.20 -10.44
CA GLY A 119 -2.57 6.35 -9.14
C GLY A 119 -3.32 7.26 -8.16
N VAL A 120 -4.19 8.16 -8.65
CA VAL A 120 -5.05 9.01 -7.80
C VAL A 120 -5.93 8.15 -6.88
N ALA A 121 -6.43 7.00 -7.35
CA ALA A 121 -7.21 6.07 -6.53
C ALA A 121 -6.45 5.60 -5.28
N GLY A 122 -5.15 5.36 -5.38
CA GLY A 122 -4.31 4.93 -4.26
C GLY A 122 -4.03 6.03 -3.22
N THR A 123 -4.30 7.29 -3.53
CA THR A 123 -4.10 8.40 -2.58
C THR A 123 -5.14 8.46 -1.47
N THR A 124 -6.27 7.75 -1.59
CA THR A 124 -7.33 7.68 -0.56
C THR A 124 -6.84 7.14 0.77
N PHE A 125 -5.77 6.34 0.78
CA PHE A 125 -5.08 5.95 2.01
C PHE A 125 -4.66 7.16 2.86
N ALA A 126 -4.20 8.22 2.22
CA ALA A 126 -3.73 9.44 2.90
C ALA A 126 -4.88 10.24 3.53
N VAL A 127 -6.09 10.15 2.98
CA VAL A 127 -7.30 10.76 3.57
C VAL A 127 -7.73 10.02 4.83
N GLY A 128 -7.65 8.69 4.83
CA GLY A 128 -8.29 7.87 5.83
C GLY A 128 -7.66 7.95 7.21
N ILE A 129 -6.34 8.03 7.31
CA ILE A 129 -5.66 8.06 8.61
C ILE A 129 -6.07 9.29 9.43
N PRO A 130 -5.95 10.53 8.95
CA PRO A 130 -6.42 11.70 9.71
C PRO A 130 -7.92 11.69 9.93
N PHE A 131 -8.72 11.25 8.94
CA PHE A 131 -10.17 11.16 9.08
C PHE A 131 -10.58 10.20 10.20
N VAL A 132 -10.06 8.98 10.21
CA VAL A 132 -10.39 7.98 11.23
C VAL A 132 -9.90 8.43 12.60
N ASN A 133 -8.68 8.97 12.70
CA ASN A 133 -8.12 9.45 13.95
C ASN A 133 -8.92 10.61 14.57
N ALA A 134 -9.61 11.41 13.76
CA ALA A 134 -10.49 12.48 14.26
C ALA A 134 -11.78 11.95 14.90
N TRP A 135 -12.22 10.73 14.55
CA TRP A 135 -13.40 10.08 15.12
C TRP A 135 -13.12 9.31 16.40
N PHE A 136 -11.85 8.93 16.67
CA PHE A 136 -11.53 8.04 17.78
C PHE A 136 -10.59 8.70 18.78
N GLU A 137 -10.82 8.42 20.07
CA GLU A 137 -9.95 8.82 21.17
C GLU A 137 -8.55 8.21 20.99
N PRO A 138 -7.48 8.85 21.51
CA PRO A 138 -6.09 8.39 21.33
C PRO A 138 -5.86 6.92 21.62
N VAL A 139 -6.48 6.39 22.69
CA VAL A 139 -6.36 4.98 23.12
C VAL A 139 -6.92 3.99 22.08
N ARG A 140 -7.91 4.40 21.29
CA ARG A 140 -8.60 3.55 20.29
C ARG A 140 -8.16 3.81 18.86
N ARG A 141 -7.29 4.79 18.60
CA ARG A 141 -6.83 5.13 17.24
C ARG A 141 -6.09 3.99 16.57
N GLY A 142 -5.29 3.22 17.31
CA GLY A 142 -4.59 2.05 16.78
C GLY A 142 -5.55 1.01 16.21
N PHE A 143 -6.60 0.65 16.95
CA PHE A 143 -7.66 -0.23 16.47
C PHE A 143 -8.34 0.31 15.21
N ALA A 144 -8.79 1.56 15.27
CA ALA A 144 -9.52 2.17 14.15
C ALA A 144 -8.67 2.29 12.89
N THR A 145 -7.40 2.68 13.02
CA THR A 145 -6.44 2.73 11.92
C THR A 145 -6.13 1.33 11.37
N GLY A 146 -6.09 0.32 12.24
CA GLY A 146 -5.93 -1.08 11.84
C GLY A 146 -7.10 -1.58 10.99
N VAL A 147 -8.34 -1.31 11.44
CA VAL A 147 -9.56 -1.66 10.67
C VAL A 147 -9.59 -0.92 9.33
N PHE A 148 -9.34 0.38 9.33
CA PHE A 148 -9.22 1.15 8.09
C PHE A 148 -8.14 0.59 7.17
N GLY A 149 -6.99 0.21 7.73
CA GLY A 149 -5.87 -0.37 6.99
C GLY A 149 -6.20 -1.68 6.26
N ALA A 150 -7.21 -2.43 6.73
CA ALA A 150 -7.70 -3.63 6.04
C ALA A 150 -8.26 -3.33 4.62
N GLY A 151 -8.61 -2.06 4.34
CA GLY A 151 -9.00 -1.62 2.99
C GLY A 151 -7.92 -1.81 1.92
N MET A 152 -6.64 -1.96 2.31
CA MET A 152 -5.59 -2.43 1.40
C MET A 152 -5.91 -3.80 0.78
N GLY A 153 -6.81 -4.58 1.38
CA GLY A 153 -7.36 -5.81 0.80
C GLY A 153 -8.05 -5.61 -0.56
N GLY A 154 -8.35 -4.36 -0.95
CA GLY A 154 -8.75 -4.02 -2.32
C GLY A 154 -7.76 -4.52 -3.38
N THR A 155 -6.46 -4.58 -3.08
CA THR A 155 -5.46 -5.20 -3.98
C THR A 155 -5.68 -6.70 -4.14
N ALA A 156 -6.04 -7.39 -3.07
CA ALA A 156 -6.38 -8.81 -3.12
C ALA A 156 -7.67 -9.06 -3.93
N LEU A 157 -8.70 -8.22 -3.73
CA LEU A 157 -9.92 -8.27 -4.53
C LEU A 157 -9.61 -8.03 -6.01
N SER A 158 -8.79 -7.04 -6.32
CA SER A 158 -8.34 -6.78 -7.69
C SER A 158 -7.62 -7.99 -8.28
N ALA A 159 -6.64 -8.54 -7.60
CA ALA A 159 -5.86 -9.68 -8.08
C ALA A 159 -6.75 -10.93 -8.30
N PHE A 160 -7.70 -11.17 -7.42
CA PHE A 160 -8.59 -12.33 -7.51
C PHE A 160 -9.70 -12.16 -8.53
N PHE A 161 -10.45 -11.06 -8.46
CA PHE A 161 -11.67 -10.89 -9.25
C PHE A 161 -11.41 -10.31 -10.64
N THR A 162 -10.45 -9.38 -10.83
CA THR A 162 -10.25 -8.73 -12.12
C THR A 162 -9.98 -9.72 -13.27
N PRO A 163 -9.06 -10.71 -13.16
CA PRO A 163 -8.85 -11.69 -14.23
C PRO A 163 -10.10 -12.55 -14.51
N ARG A 164 -10.86 -12.91 -13.47
CA ARG A 164 -12.10 -13.69 -13.57
C ARG A 164 -13.19 -12.91 -14.27
N LEU A 165 -13.39 -11.66 -13.91
CA LEU A 165 -14.36 -10.77 -14.56
C LEU A 165 -13.98 -10.55 -16.03
N VAL A 166 -12.70 -10.29 -16.33
CA VAL A 166 -12.25 -10.14 -17.72
C VAL A 166 -12.50 -11.42 -18.53
N ARG A 167 -12.33 -12.59 -17.94
CA ARG A 167 -12.62 -13.86 -18.59
C ARG A 167 -14.12 -14.10 -18.81
N SER A 168 -14.99 -13.69 -17.86
CA SER A 168 -16.43 -13.98 -17.88
C SER A 168 -17.24 -12.95 -18.67
N ILE A 169 -16.97 -11.66 -18.51
CA ILE A 169 -17.75 -10.58 -19.10
C ILE A 169 -16.94 -9.72 -20.08
N GLY A 170 -15.63 -9.95 -20.20
CA GLY A 170 -14.76 -9.20 -21.10
C GLY A 170 -14.02 -8.02 -20.44
N TYR A 171 -13.04 -7.49 -21.17
CA TYR A 171 -12.12 -6.44 -20.69
C TYR A 171 -12.85 -5.12 -20.41
N VAL A 172 -13.56 -4.56 -21.39
CA VAL A 172 -14.25 -3.27 -21.25
C VAL A 172 -15.37 -3.35 -20.21
N PRO A 173 -16.29 -4.36 -20.24
CA PRO A 173 -17.33 -4.48 -19.22
C PRO A 173 -16.78 -4.58 -17.78
N THR A 174 -15.64 -5.23 -17.59
CA THR A 174 -14.98 -5.29 -16.27
C THR A 174 -14.61 -3.90 -15.77
N HIS A 175 -14.00 -3.07 -16.62
CA HIS A 175 -13.63 -1.70 -16.24
C HIS A 175 -14.86 -0.82 -16.00
N LEU A 176 -15.91 -0.97 -16.82
CA LEU A 176 -17.21 -0.29 -16.62
C LEU A 176 -17.83 -0.67 -15.28
N LEU A 177 -17.80 -1.95 -14.91
CA LEU A 177 -18.28 -2.43 -13.62
C LEU A 177 -17.53 -1.78 -12.44
N ILE A 178 -16.21 -1.73 -12.50
CA ILE A 178 -15.39 -1.11 -11.45
C ILE A 178 -15.60 0.41 -11.41
N ALA A 179 -15.68 1.08 -12.57
CA ALA A 179 -15.99 2.50 -12.62
C ALA A 179 -17.40 2.79 -12.05
N GLY A 180 -18.39 1.97 -12.39
CA GLY A 180 -19.74 2.07 -11.83
C GLY A 180 -19.74 1.86 -10.30
N ALA A 181 -19.00 0.87 -9.81
CA ALA A 181 -18.85 0.65 -8.37
C ALA A 181 -18.19 1.85 -7.65
N LEU A 182 -17.17 2.50 -8.27
CA LEU A 182 -16.58 3.73 -7.75
C LEU A 182 -17.59 4.87 -7.67
N VAL A 183 -18.44 5.02 -8.70
CA VAL A 183 -19.49 6.04 -8.71
C VAL A 183 -20.53 5.77 -7.60
N VAL A 184 -21.01 4.53 -7.49
CA VAL A 184 -21.97 4.14 -6.45
C VAL A 184 -21.38 4.36 -5.05
N VAL A 185 -20.17 3.88 -4.81
CA VAL A 185 -19.51 4.08 -3.51
C VAL A 185 -19.24 5.56 -3.25
N GLY A 186 -18.78 6.33 -4.25
CA GLY A 186 -18.59 7.77 -4.11
C GLY A 186 -19.89 8.50 -3.74
N ALA A 187 -21.02 8.13 -4.35
CA ALA A 187 -22.33 8.65 -3.97
C ALA A 187 -22.73 8.26 -2.53
N LEU A 188 -22.50 7.00 -2.14
CA LEU A 188 -22.73 6.55 -0.75
C LEU A 188 -21.88 7.32 0.26
N LEU A 189 -20.60 7.56 -0.05
CA LEU A 189 -19.72 8.37 0.79
C LEU A 189 -20.25 9.80 0.91
N TRP A 190 -20.66 10.42 -0.20
CA TRP A 190 -21.25 11.77 -0.17
C TRP A 190 -22.49 11.85 0.68
N LEU A 191 -23.39 10.89 0.56
CA LEU A 191 -24.68 10.91 1.24
C LEU A 191 -24.59 10.51 2.71
N LEU A 192 -23.75 9.54 3.05
CA LEU A 192 -23.78 8.88 4.35
C LEU A 192 -22.59 9.22 5.25
N MET A 193 -21.43 9.60 4.68
CA MET A 193 -20.23 9.93 5.46
C MET A 193 -20.35 11.34 6.05
N ARG A 194 -19.75 11.53 7.21
CA ARG A 194 -19.67 12.83 7.88
C ARG A 194 -18.27 13.02 8.43
N ASP A 195 -17.81 14.25 8.51
CA ASP A 195 -16.60 14.58 9.23
C ASP A 195 -16.87 14.53 10.75
N SER A 196 -15.83 14.22 11.53
CA SER A 196 -15.95 14.19 12.99
C SER A 196 -16.32 15.57 13.53
N PRO A 197 -17.19 15.64 14.55
CA PRO A 197 -17.46 16.91 15.24
C PRO A 197 -16.21 17.58 15.83
N ALA A 198 -15.17 16.79 16.12
CA ALA A 198 -13.88 17.28 16.61
C ALA A 198 -12.99 17.83 15.50
N TRP A 199 -13.28 17.55 14.22
CA TRP A 199 -12.49 18.04 13.10
C TRP A 199 -12.75 19.53 12.88
N LYS A 200 -11.66 20.27 12.65
CA LYS A 200 -11.69 21.69 12.25
C LYS A 200 -10.76 21.91 11.07
N PRO A 201 -11.15 22.75 10.09
CA PRO A 201 -10.28 23.08 8.98
C PRO A 201 -8.93 23.64 9.45
N ASN A 202 -7.85 23.03 8.98
CA ASN A 202 -6.50 23.52 9.26
C ASN A 202 -5.99 24.31 8.07
N LEU A 203 -5.95 25.61 8.19
CA LEU A 203 -5.48 26.54 7.16
C LEU A 203 -3.97 26.83 7.26
N ALA A 204 -3.27 26.26 8.24
CA ALA A 204 -1.84 26.47 8.40
C ALA A 204 -1.06 25.90 7.20
N PRO A 205 -0.03 26.64 6.70
CA PRO A 205 0.72 26.20 5.55
C PRO A 205 1.41 24.86 5.79
N VAL A 206 1.17 23.90 4.90
CA VAL A 206 1.66 22.51 5.00
C VAL A 206 3.15 22.42 4.68
N VAL A 207 3.63 23.21 3.71
CA VAL A 207 5.01 23.16 3.25
C VAL A 207 6.02 23.41 4.37
N PRO A 208 5.88 24.42 5.25
CA PRO A 208 6.78 24.60 6.37
C PRO A 208 6.79 23.42 7.37
N LYS A 209 5.63 22.81 7.62
CA LYS A 209 5.52 21.64 8.50
C LYS A 209 6.25 20.43 7.93
N LEU A 210 6.07 20.17 6.63
CA LEU A 210 6.76 19.09 5.92
C LEU A 210 8.26 19.36 5.85
N ALA A 211 8.67 20.60 5.53
CA ALA A 211 10.08 20.98 5.51
C ALA A 211 10.74 20.81 6.88
N ALA A 212 10.06 21.15 7.97
CA ALA A 212 10.54 20.92 9.33
C ALA A 212 10.67 19.44 9.68
N ALA A 213 9.73 18.58 9.23
CA ALA A 213 9.82 17.15 9.40
C ALA A 213 10.93 16.53 8.52
N ALA A 214 11.09 16.99 7.28
CA ALA A 214 12.13 16.54 6.36
C ALA A 214 13.58 16.86 6.83
N LYS A 215 13.76 17.84 7.70
CA LYS A 215 15.06 18.14 8.33
C LYS A 215 15.47 17.14 9.39
N LEU A 216 14.56 16.29 9.87
CA LEU A 216 14.86 15.31 10.90
C LEU A 216 15.48 14.05 10.27
N PRO A 217 16.67 13.59 10.72
CA PRO A 217 17.27 12.33 10.26
C PRO A 217 16.32 11.13 10.43
N LEU A 218 15.54 11.11 11.50
CA LEU A 218 14.52 10.09 11.77
C LEU A 218 13.56 9.89 10.59
N THR A 219 13.13 10.98 9.95
CA THR A 219 12.21 10.91 8.81
C THR A 219 12.78 10.06 7.68
N TRP A 220 14.05 10.26 7.33
CA TRP A 220 14.70 9.51 6.25
C TRP A 220 15.09 8.09 6.65
N GLN A 221 15.47 7.87 7.91
CA GLN A 221 15.69 6.53 8.45
C GLN A 221 14.43 5.68 8.35
N MET A 222 13.30 6.19 8.83
CA MET A 222 12.01 5.49 8.75
C MET A 222 11.49 5.38 7.31
N SER A 223 11.74 6.38 6.47
CA SER A 223 11.43 6.35 5.03
C SER A 223 12.15 5.22 4.32
N LEU A 224 13.42 5.02 4.58
CA LEU A 224 14.19 3.90 4.02
C LEU A 224 13.60 2.55 4.44
N LEU A 225 13.34 2.36 5.72
CA LEU A 225 12.78 1.10 6.24
C LEU A 225 11.37 0.84 5.70
N TYR A 226 10.56 1.89 5.58
CA TYR A 226 9.21 1.77 5.05
C TYR A 226 9.21 1.54 3.53
N ALA A 227 10.18 2.12 2.81
CA ALA A 227 10.39 1.86 1.39
C ALA A 227 10.71 0.38 1.11
N VAL A 228 11.45 -0.29 2.00
CA VAL A 228 11.74 -1.72 1.85
C VAL A 228 10.55 -2.58 2.29
N THR A 229 9.93 -2.32 3.45
CA THR A 229 8.86 -3.15 3.98
C THR A 229 7.53 -2.95 3.24
N PHE A 230 7.00 -1.74 3.22
CA PHE A 230 5.76 -1.42 2.51
C PHE A 230 5.96 -1.37 1.00
N GLY A 231 7.07 -0.79 0.55
CA GLY A 231 7.42 -0.77 -0.87
C GLY A 231 7.59 -2.18 -1.43
N GLY A 232 8.20 -3.09 -0.70
CA GLY A 232 8.28 -4.51 -1.05
C GLY A 232 6.90 -5.15 -1.20
N PHE A 233 5.98 -4.90 -0.25
CA PHE A 233 4.59 -5.35 -0.36
C PHE A 233 3.92 -4.80 -1.64
N VAL A 234 4.03 -3.50 -1.91
CA VAL A 234 3.45 -2.86 -3.09
C VAL A 234 4.04 -3.46 -4.38
N ALA A 235 5.38 -3.59 -4.44
CA ALA A 235 6.08 -4.15 -5.58
C ALA A 235 5.61 -5.57 -5.93
N PHE A 236 5.54 -6.45 -4.93
CA PHE A 236 5.05 -7.81 -5.16
C PHE A 236 3.55 -7.87 -5.42
N SER A 237 2.73 -7.07 -4.76
CA SER A 237 1.28 -7.02 -5.05
C SER A 237 0.99 -6.61 -6.49
N THR A 238 1.85 -5.81 -7.12
CA THR A 238 1.68 -5.34 -8.50
C THR A 238 2.39 -6.22 -9.53
N TYR A 239 3.55 -6.78 -9.19
CA TYR A 239 4.37 -7.52 -10.15
C TYR A 239 4.23 -9.06 -10.06
N LEU A 240 3.77 -9.60 -8.95
CA LEU A 240 3.66 -11.05 -8.73
C LEU A 240 2.80 -11.76 -9.79
N PRO A 241 1.67 -11.21 -10.30
CA PRO A 241 0.93 -11.87 -11.38
C PRO A 241 1.79 -12.09 -12.62
N THR A 242 2.58 -11.08 -13.02
CA THR A 242 3.51 -11.15 -14.15
C THR A 242 4.63 -12.15 -13.87
N TYR A 243 5.22 -12.13 -12.69
CA TYR A 243 6.25 -13.08 -12.26
C TYR A 243 5.75 -14.52 -12.36
N LEU A 244 4.59 -14.81 -11.77
CA LEU A 244 4.00 -16.17 -11.76
C LEU A 244 3.67 -16.68 -13.16
N LYS A 245 3.23 -15.80 -14.05
CA LYS A 245 3.04 -16.14 -15.46
C LYS A 245 4.35 -16.47 -16.16
N ASN A 246 5.37 -15.63 -15.99
CA ASN A 246 6.62 -15.76 -16.74
C ASN A 246 7.50 -16.91 -16.26
N VAL A 247 7.51 -17.18 -14.93
CA VAL A 247 8.38 -18.21 -14.34
C VAL A 247 7.71 -19.57 -14.27
N TYR A 248 6.41 -19.59 -13.95
CA TYR A 248 5.67 -20.83 -13.68
C TYR A 248 4.54 -21.10 -14.67
N SER A 249 4.38 -20.25 -15.69
CA SER A 249 3.35 -20.40 -16.75
C SER A 249 1.91 -20.47 -16.23
N PHE A 250 1.62 -19.91 -15.04
CA PHE A 250 0.25 -19.84 -14.55
C PHE A 250 -0.62 -19.01 -15.49
N ASP A 251 -1.87 -19.40 -15.64
CA ASP A 251 -2.89 -18.56 -16.27
C ASP A 251 -3.21 -17.32 -15.41
N LEU A 252 -3.89 -16.35 -16.00
CA LEU A 252 -4.19 -15.09 -15.32
C LEU A 252 -4.98 -15.31 -14.01
N THR A 253 -5.90 -16.29 -13.99
CA THR A 253 -6.72 -16.57 -12.80
C THR A 253 -5.93 -17.26 -11.72
N GLY A 254 -5.06 -18.20 -12.08
CA GLY A 254 -4.16 -18.90 -11.16
C GLY A 254 -3.12 -17.98 -10.54
N ALA A 255 -2.50 -17.11 -11.35
CA ALA A 255 -1.59 -16.08 -10.85
C ALA A 255 -2.31 -15.08 -9.94
N GLY A 256 -3.52 -14.65 -10.32
CA GLY A 256 -4.36 -13.75 -9.52
C GLY A 256 -4.73 -14.32 -8.16
N THR A 257 -5.08 -15.62 -8.08
CA THR A 257 -5.40 -16.30 -6.80
C THR A 257 -4.21 -16.26 -5.84
N ARG A 258 -3.01 -16.58 -6.32
CA ARG A 258 -1.79 -16.61 -5.49
C ARG A 258 -1.37 -15.21 -5.06
N THR A 259 -1.52 -14.24 -5.94
CA THR A 259 -1.27 -12.83 -5.61
C THR A 259 -2.27 -12.30 -4.57
N ALA A 260 -3.55 -12.71 -4.66
CA ALA A 260 -4.54 -12.37 -3.64
C ALA A 260 -4.15 -12.97 -2.27
N GLY A 261 -3.70 -14.22 -2.23
CA GLY A 261 -3.19 -14.85 -1.00
C GLY A 261 -2.00 -14.10 -0.40
N PHE A 262 -1.04 -13.69 -1.24
CA PHE A 262 0.07 -12.83 -0.84
C PHE A 262 -0.43 -11.51 -0.21
N ALA A 263 -1.35 -10.81 -0.89
CA ALA A 263 -1.86 -9.53 -0.42
C ALA A 263 -2.64 -9.66 0.90
N ILE A 264 -3.48 -10.69 1.05
CA ILE A 264 -4.22 -10.97 2.28
C ILE A 264 -3.27 -11.25 3.45
N ALA A 265 -2.25 -12.08 3.24
CA ALA A 265 -1.26 -12.39 4.27
C ALA A 265 -0.56 -11.12 4.80
N ALA A 266 -0.12 -10.24 3.89
CA ALA A 266 0.52 -8.98 4.28
C ALA A 266 -0.44 -8.03 5.03
N VAL A 267 -1.69 -7.94 4.57
CA VAL A 267 -2.72 -7.08 5.21
C VAL A 267 -3.02 -7.53 6.63
N ILE A 268 -3.14 -8.85 6.86
CA ILE A 268 -3.36 -9.43 8.19
C ILE A 268 -2.12 -9.24 9.09
N ALA A 269 -0.92 -9.43 8.55
CA ALA A 269 0.31 -9.32 9.32
C ALA A 269 0.61 -7.88 9.78
N ARG A 270 0.11 -6.86 9.09
CA ARG A 270 0.39 -5.46 9.40
C ARG A 270 -0.06 -5.03 10.81
N PRO A 271 -1.33 -5.20 11.22
CA PRO A 271 -1.74 -4.89 12.59
C PRO A 271 -1.03 -5.77 13.63
N ILE A 272 -0.74 -7.02 13.31
CA ILE A 272 0.02 -7.93 14.18
C ILE A 272 1.42 -7.36 14.41
N GLY A 273 2.08 -6.85 13.38
CA GLY A 273 3.39 -6.21 13.49
C GLY A 273 3.40 -5.01 14.42
N GLY A 274 2.36 -4.17 14.38
CA GLY A 274 2.19 -3.07 15.34
C GLY A 274 2.03 -3.56 16.78
N ILE A 275 1.11 -4.51 17.02
CA ILE A 275 0.85 -5.08 18.35
C ILE A 275 2.11 -5.78 18.92
N VAL A 276 2.83 -6.52 18.10
CA VAL A 276 4.06 -7.18 18.52
C VAL A 276 5.17 -6.16 18.80
N ALA A 277 5.24 -5.08 18.00
CA ALA A 277 6.19 -3.99 18.21
C ALA A 277 5.99 -3.29 19.57
N ASP A 278 4.73 -3.13 20.00
CA ASP A 278 4.42 -2.57 21.32
C ASP A 278 4.92 -3.46 22.48
N LYS A 279 5.04 -4.78 22.26
CA LYS A 279 5.46 -5.76 23.29
C LYS A 279 6.96 -6.01 23.34
N ILE A 280 7.60 -6.20 22.19
CA ILE A 280 9.03 -6.59 22.13
C ILE A 280 9.94 -5.49 21.57
N GLY A 281 9.36 -4.34 21.22
CA GLY A 281 10.05 -3.21 20.63
C GLY A 281 10.03 -3.22 19.09
N PRO A 282 9.78 -2.07 18.47
CA PRO A 282 9.59 -1.95 17.03
C PRO A 282 10.88 -2.29 16.23
N ARG A 283 12.05 -1.99 16.79
CA ARG A 283 13.35 -2.33 16.17
C ARG A 283 13.50 -3.83 15.93
N ILE A 284 13.10 -4.66 16.90
CA ILE A 284 13.19 -6.12 16.80
C ILE A 284 12.24 -6.63 15.72
N VAL A 285 11.00 -6.13 15.70
CA VAL A 285 9.99 -6.52 14.70
C VAL A 285 10.44 -6.16 13.30
N VAL A 286 10.97 -4.95 13.08
CA VAL A 286 11.51 -4.52 11.78
C VAL A 286 12.72 -5.36 11.38
N ALA A 287 13.62 -5.69 12.30
CA ALA A 287 14.77 -6.56 12.02
C ALA A 287 14.33 -7.98 11.61
N ILE A 288 13.39 -8.59 12.32
CA ILE A 288 12.80 -9.90 11.96
C ILE A 288 12.15 -9.84 10.58
N SER A 289 11.38 -8.79 10.31
CA SER A 289 10.73 -8.57 9.02
C SER A 289 11.74 -8.53 7.86
N LEU A 290 12.78 -7.72 8.00
CA LEU A 290 13.80 -7.55 6.95
C LEU A 290 14.64 -8.82 6.76
N ALA A 291 15.00 -9.51 7.85
CA ALA A 291 15.70 -10.80 7.78
C ALA A 291 14.83 -11.85 7.07
N GLY A 292 13.55 -11.97 7.46
CA GLY A 292 12.62 -12.91 6.84
C GLY A 292 12.37 -12.58 5.36
N ALA A 293 12.18 -11.32 5.01
CA ALA A 293 12.01 -10.90 3.62
C ALA A 293 13.25 -11.22 2.77
N ALA A 294 14.47 -10.98 3.29
CA ALA A 294 15.71 -11.31 2.61
C ALA A 294 15.85 -12.83 2.38
N VAL A 295 15.60 -13.65 3.41
CA VAL A 295 15.67 -15.12 3.29
C VAL A 295 14.62 -15.63 2.29
N MET A 296 13.37 -15.16 2.37
CA MET A 296 12.32 -15.60 1.46
C MET A 296 12.60 -15.17 0.02
N SER A 297 13.13 -13.96 -0.20
CA SER A 297 13.53 -13.51 -1.54
C SER A 297 14.62 -14.39 -2.14
N LEU A 298 15.60 -14.82 -1.33
CA LEU A 298 16.66 -15.72 -1.74
C LEU A 298 16.12 -17.11 -2.11
N ILE A 299 15.19 -17.66 -1.30
CA ILE A 299 14.52 -18.94 -1.59
C ILE A 299 13.73 -18.87 -2.89
N ILE A 300 13.00 -17.77 -3.12
CA ILE A 300 12.24 -17.57 -4.36
C ILE A 300 13.18 -17.48 -5.57
N ALA A 301 14.37 -16.90 -5.41
CA ALA A 301 15.39 -16.83 -6.47
C ALA A 301 15.89 -18.21 -6.94
N LEU A 302 15.78 -19.26 -6.10
CA LEU A 302 16.13 -20.63 -6.45
C LEU A 302 15.11 -21.31 -7.38
N ARG A 303 13.97 -20.68 -7.67
CA ARG A 303 12.94 -21.16 -8.59
C ARG A 303 12.44 -22.57 -8.28
N LEU A 304 12.19 -22.82 -7.02
CA LEU A 304 11.69 -24.11 -6.52
C LEU A 304 10.25 -24.36 -7.01
N SER A 305 9.73 -25.57 -6.74
CA SER A 305 8.37 -25.97 -7.12
C SER A 305 7.32 -24.91 -6.77
N PRO A 306 6.37 -24.60 -7.68
CA PRO A 306 5.49 -23.44 -7.56
C PRO A 306 4.53 -23.46 -6.37
N GLU A 307 4.12 -24.63 -5.88
CA GLU A 307 3.19 -24.73 -4.75
C GLU A 307 3.94 -24.78 -3.41
N ILE A 308 4.75 -25.77 -3.23
CA ILE A 308 5.62 -25.96 -2.06
C ILE A 308 7.00 -26.32 -2.59
N PRO A 309 8.05 -25.54 -2.31
CA PRO A 309 8.15 -24.48 -1.30
C PRO A 309 7.97 -23.03 -1.80
N ALA A 310 7.90 -22.74 -3.11
CA ALA A 310 7.85 -21.36 -3.61
C ALA A 310 6.61 -20.60 -3.15
N GLY A 311 5.41 -21.19 -3.25
CA GLY A 311 4.16 -20.58 -2.82
C GLY A 311 4.16 -20.24 -1.34
N THR A 312 4.66 -21.15 -0.50
CA THR A 312 4.85 -20.91 0.93
C THR A 312 5.82 -19.75 1.18
N SER A 313 6.91 -19.66 0.43
CA SER A 313 7.90 -18.57 0.56
C SER A 313 7.30 -17.21 0.21
N PHE A 314 6.42 -17.13 -0.81
CA PHE A 314 5.69 -15.88 -1.11
C PHE A 314 4.77 -15.47 0.03
N VAL A 315 4.01 -16.40 0.61
CA VAL A 315 3.12 -16.10 1.74
C VAL A 315 3.91 -15.67 2.97
N LEU A 316 4.99 -16.36 3.30
CA LEU A 316 5.87 -15.98 4.41
C LEU A 316 6.53 -14.61 4.18
N MET A 317 6.98 -14.33 2.95
CA MET A 317 7.51 -13.01 2.60
C MET A 317 6.46 -11.92 2.81
N ALA A 318 5.21 -12.18 2.40
CA ALA A 318 4.10 -11.26 2.62
C ALA A 318 3.84 -10.99 4.11
N LEU A 319 3.88 -12.04 4.94
CA LEU A 319 3.76 -11.91 6.40
C LEU A 319 4.91 -11.06 6.98
N PHE A 320 6.15 -11.32 6.60
CA PHE A 320 7.29 -10.53 7.06
C PHE A 320 7.19 -9.07 6.63
N LEU A 321 6.87 -8.78 5.36
CA LEU A 321 6.69 -7.42 4.87
C LEU A 321 5.55 -6.70 5.60
N GLY A 322 4.44 -7.39 5.85
CA GLY A 322 3.31 -6.87 6.63
C GLY A 322 3.71 -6.52 8.06
N LEU A 323 4.38 -7.44 8.76
CA LEU A 323 4.91 -7.21 10.13
C LEU A 323 5.81 -5.96 10.17
N GLY A 324 6.76 -5.85 9.25
CA GLY A 324 7.66 -4.70 9.19
C GLY A 324 6.93 -3.39 8.91
N THR A 325 5.93 -3.43 8.06
CA THR A 325 5.08 -2.26 7.75
C THR A 325 4.39 -1.71 9.01
N GLY A 326 3.85 -2.59 9.87
CA GLY A 326 3.30 -2.22 11.17
C GLY A 326 4.38 -1.74 12.14
N GLY A 327 5.51 -2.45 12.21
CA GLY A 327 6.63 -2.15 13.09
C GLY A 327 7.28 -0.79 12.82
N VAL A 328 7.42 -0.38 11.56
CA VAL A 328 7.99 0.94 11.22
C VAL A 328 7.09 2.07 11.72
N PHE A 329 5.77 1.98 11.58
CA PHE A 329 4.89 3.01 12.11
C PHE A 329 4.85 3.06 13.64
N ALA A 330 4.93 1.91 14.31
CA ALA A 330 5.11 1.86 15.76
C ALA A 330 6.42 2.56 16.16
N TRP A 331 7.48 2.37 15.39
CA TRP A 331 8.77 3.02 15.65
C TRP A 331 8.76 4.53 15.41
N VAL A 332 8.04 4.99 14.37
CA VAL A 332 7.78 6.42 14.16
C VAL A 332 7.04 7.02 15.36
N ALA A 333 6.01 6.33 15.85
CA ALA A 333 5.22 6.80 17.00
C ALA A 333 6.07 6.88 18.29
N GLU A 334 7.03 5.97 18.48
CA GLU A 334 7.92 5.95 19.65
C GLU A 334 8.96 7.08 19.61
N LEU A 335 9.56 7.35 18.43
CA LEU A 335 10.72 8.24 18.32
C LEU A 335 10.38 9.67 17.88
N ALA A 336 9.25 9.88 17.21
CA ALA A 336 8.90 11.17 16.66
C ALA A 336 8.39 12.15 17.75
N PRO A 337 8.76 13.44 17.67
CA PRO A 337 8.12 14.47 18.48
C PRO A 337 6.61 14.50 18.24
N ALA A 338 5.80 14.57 19.31
CA ALA A 338 4.34 14.45 19.24
C ALA A 338 3.69 15.40 18.21
N GLU A 339 4.17 16.66 18.16
CA GLU A 339 3.68 17.67 17.23
C GLU A 339 4.08 17.45 15.75
N ARG A 340 5.02 16.54 15.48
CA ARG A 340 5.54 16.27 14.15
C ARG A 340 5.24 14.87 13.63
N VAL A 341 4.66 13.98 14.45
CA VAL A 341 4.31 12.59 14.08
C VAL A 341 3.55 12.55 12.76
N GLY A 342 2.52 13.38 12.58
CA GLY A 342 1.71 13.41 11.37
C GLY A 342 2.51 13.76 10.11
N SER A 343 3.36 14.79 10.17
CA SER A 343 4.19 15.21 9.02
C SER A 343 5.26 14.18 8.68
N ILE A 344 5.88 13.57 9.70
CA ILE A 344 6.86 12.49 9.51
C ILE A 344 6.18 11.28 8.87
N THR A 345 5.04 10.84 9.41
CA THR A 345 4.24 9.72 8.88
C THR A 345 3.82 9.96 7.42
N GLY A 346 3.49 11.20 7.07
CA GLY A 346 3.16 11.59 5.69
C GLY A 346 4.32 11.38 4.73
N ILE A 347 5.53 11.87 5.08
CA ILE A 347 6.74 11.70 4.27
C ILE A 347 7.15 10.23 4.18
N VAL A 348 7.16 9.52 5.31
CA VAL A 348 7.46 8.08 5.39
C VAL A 348 6.49 7.28 4.52
N GLY A 349 5.19 7.62 4.59
CA GLY A 349 4.16 6.99 3.77
C GLY A 349 4.36 7.20 2.27
N ALA A 350 4.75 8.40 1.84
CA ALA A 350 5.07 8.70 0.44
C ALA A 350 6.33 7.95 -0.02
N ALA A 351 7.38 7.96 0.78
CA ALA A 351 8.63 7.24 0.50
C ALA A 351 8.41 5.73 0.39
N GLY A 352 7.57 5.16 1.28
CA GLY A 352 7.20 3.75 1.20
C GLY A 352 6.49 3.38 -0.10
N GLY A 353 5.58 4.24 -0.57
CA GLY A 353 4.96 4.05 -1.87
C GLY A 353 5.98 4.08 -3.02
N LEU A 354 6.88 5.08 -3.04
CA LEU A 354 7.95 5.17 -4.04
C LEU A 354 8.87 3.93 -4.00
N GLY A 355 9.13 3.36 -2.81
CA GLY A 355 9.84 2.10 -2.67
C GLY A 355 9.18 0.94 -3.42
N GLY A 356 7.88 1.00 -3.68
CA GLY A 356 7.15 0.01 -4.48
C GLY A 356 7.24 0.21 -5.99
N PHE A 357 7.68 1.39 -6.45
CA PHE A 357 7.82 1.70 -7.87
C PHE A 357 9.08 1.08 -8.50
N PHE A 358 10.22 1.17 -7.83
CA PHE A 358 11.49 0.76 -8.39
C PHE A 358 11.69 -0.76 -8.54
N PRO A 359 11.31 -1.63 -7.58
CA PRO A 359 11.58 -3.06 -7.68
C PRO A 359 10.98 -3.73 -8.92
N PRO A 360 9.73 -3.47 -9.35
CA PRO A 360 9.22 -3.97 -10.61
C PRO A 360 10.09 -3.60 -11.81
N LEU A 361 10.62 -2.36 -11.87
CA LEU A 361 11.49 -1.91 -12.94
C LEU A 361 12.81 -2.67 -12.96
N VAL A 362 13.42 -2.89 -11.79
CA VAL A 362 14.63 -3.68 -11.64
C VAL A 362 14.36 -5.13 -12.08
N MET A 363 13.23 -5.71 -11.68
CA MET A 363 12.82 -7.05 -12.09
C MET A 363 12.68 -7.15 -13.61
N GLY A 364 11.99 -6.18 -14.24
CA GLY A 364 11.83 -6.16 -15.70
C GLY A 364 13.15 -5.96 -16.46
N ALA A 365 14.00 -5.04 -15.95
CA ALA A 365 15.31 -4.76 -16.59
C ALA A 365 16.33 -5.91 -16.45
N THR A 366 16.17 -6.74 -15.40
CA THR A 366 17.07 -7.87 -15.11
C THR A 366 16.47 -9.22 -15.50
N TYR A 367 15.31 -9.24 -16.15
CA TYR A 367 14.68 -10.47 -16.63
C TYR A 367 15.52 -11.15 -17.69
N ASN A 368 15.79 -12.43 -17.49
CA ASN A 368 16.47 -13.25 -18.47
C ASN A 368 15.42 -14.06 -19.24
N GLU A 369 15.21 -13.69 -20.50
CA GLU A 369 14.22 -14.32 -21.38
C GLU A 369 14.58 -15.77 -21.76
N THR A 370 15.86 -16.09 -21.85
CA THR A 370 16.33 -17.43 -22.27
C THR A 370 15.99 -18.50 -21.23
N VAL A 371 16.14 -18.16 -19.95
CA VAL A 371 15.88 -19.10 -18.84
C VAL A 371 14.65 -18.71 -18.01
N HIS A 372 13.88 -17.75 -18.48
CA HIS A 372 12.69 -17.23 -17.79
C HIS A 372 12.91 -16.92 -16.30
N SER A 373 13.96 -16.15 -16.00
CA SER A 373 14.45 -15.95 -14.63
C SER A 373 14.54 -14.50 -14.23
N TYR A 374 14.15 -14.24 -12.98
CA TYR A 374 14.28 -12.96 -12.25
C TYR A 374 15.34 -13.03 -11.15
N THR A 375 16.26 -13.99 -11.19
CA THR A 375 17.23 -14.24 -10.11
C THR A 375 18.02 -12.99 -9.73
N ILE A 376 18.50 -12.20 -10.71
CA ILE A 376 19.26 -10.97 -10.44
C ILE A 376 18.40 -9.97 -9.64
N GLY A 377 17.16 -9.71 -10.05
CA GLY A 377 16.27 -8.78 -9.36
C GLY A 377 15.95 -9.24 -7.93
N LEU A 378 15.74 -10.56 -7.73
CA LEU A 378 15.49 -11.13 -6.39
C LEU A 378 16.73 -11.09 -5.49
N VAL A 379 17.92 -11.33 -6.03
CA VAL A 379 19.18 -11.18 -5.28
C VAL A 379 19.41 -9.71 -4.89
N LEU A 380 19.15 -8.77 -5.79
CA LEU A 380 19.23 -7.34 -5.46
C LEU A 380 18.23 -6.95 -4.35
N LEU A 381 17.01 -7.51 -4.39
CA LEU A 381 16.04 -7.32 -3.30
C LEU A 381 16.57 -7.92 -1.98
N THR A 382 17.17 -9.11 -2.01
CA THR A 382 17.80 -9.74 -0.84
C THR A 382 18.91 -8.84 -0.26
N VAL A 383 19.78 -8.30 -1.12
CA VAL A 383 20.85 -7.38 -0.71
C VAL A 383 20.28 -6.11 -0.11
N THR A 384 19.23 -5.53 -0.72
CA THR A 384 18.57 -4.33 -0.21
C THR A 384 17.94 -4.57 1.17
N ALA A 385 17.22 -5.69 1.34
CA ALA A 385 16.64 -6.06 2.63
C ALA A 385 17.73 -6.34 3.69
N GLY A 386 18.82 -7.00 3.30
CA GLY A 386 19.98 -7.22 4.15
C GLY A 386 20.69 -5.94 4.58
N ALA A 387 20.88 -5.00 3.65
CA ALA A 387 21.43 -3.68 3.96
C ALA A 387 20.52 -2.88 4.91
N ALA A 388 19.21 -2.91 4.69
CA ALA A 388 18.23 -2.29 5.58
C ALA A 388 18.21 -2.96 6.95
N LEU A 389 18.40 -4.28 7.03
CA LEU A 389 18.56 -5.01 8.30
C LEU A 389 19.80 -4.54 9.07
N LEU A 390 20.96 -4.49 8.41
CA LEU A 390 22.19 -3.99 9.04
C LEU A 390 22.03 -2.55 9.50
N PHE A 391 21.40 -1.71 8.68
CA PHE A 391 21.08 -0.34 9.07
C PHE A 391 20.14 -0.28 10.29
N THR A 392 19.14 -1.16 10.37
CA THR A 392 18.25 -1.29 11.53
C THR A 392 19.01 -1.67 12.79
N LEU A 393 19.98 -2.58 12.67
CA LEU A 393 20.75 -3.10 13.82
C LEU A 393 21.86 -2.14 14.28
N PHE A 394 22.48 -1.38 13.38
CA PHE A 394 23.69 -0.62 13.70
C PHE A 394 23.56 0.88 13.40
N GLY A 395 22.71 1.29 12.44
CA GLY A 395 22.61 2.67 11.97
C GLY A 395 21.67 3.54 12.80
N ILE A 396 20.69 2.96 13.51
CA ILE A 396 19.70 3.71 14.28
C ILE A 396 20.07 3.63 15.77
N ARG A 397 20.38 4.78 16.37
CA ARG A 397 20.74 4.85 17.80
C ARG A 397 19.53 4.50 18.68
N ARG A 398 19.75 3.72 19.73
CA ARG A 398 18.76 3.49 20.77
C ARG A 398 18.46 4.79 21.49
N LYS A 399 17.19 5.05 21.80
CA LYS A 399 16.84 6.08 22.78
C LYS A 399 17.49 5.66 24.08
N ALA A 400 18.32 6.53 24.70
CA ALA A 400 18.83 6.26 26.03
C ALA A 400 17.64 6.04 26.98
N PRO A 401 17.67 5.02 27.85
CA PRO A 401 16.64 4.87 28.87
C PRO A 401 16.55 6.18 29.62
N ALA A 402 15.32 6.70 29.80
CA ALA A 402 15.11 7.85 30.66
C ALA A 402 15.66 7.48 32.02
N THR A 403 16.72 8.16 32.44
CA THR A 403 17.21 8.05 33.82
C THR A 403 16.07 8.53 34.73
N THR A 404 15.45 7.57 35.42
CA THR A 404 14.44 7.79 36.45
C THR A 404 15.02 8.56 37.62
#